data_54b4c6639c3272be02d5158f09fae23d
#
_entry.id   54b4c6639c3272be02d5158f09fae23d
#
_cell.length_a   1.000
_cell.length_b   1.000
_cell.length_c   1.000
_cell.angle_alpha   90.00
_cell.angle_beta   90.00
_cell.angle_gamma   90.00
#
_symmetry.space_group_name_H-M   'P 1'
#
loop_
_entity.id
_entity.type
_entity.pdbx_description
1 polymer ?
#
loop_
_entity_poly.entity_id
_entity_poly.type
_entity_poly.pdbx_seq_one_letter_code
_entity_poly.pdbx_strand_id
1 'polypeptide(L)'
;MRIRKLTAWHVCLPLKRPFSHASHVRQASENVLVECVLHSGTTGWGEGVPREYVTGETPRTCFDQLAETCLEEQLSGEFDSWKDVITICERFQPAQTDKNPRDSGSNALKCAVELSILDAFAQEIGVPVSQLVNHFPPAQSLRAKINEVRYSTVIGFGRRLRNKALKMRLYGFRHCKVKVGAGDDDVSRLRTIRRWIGPDVDLRIDANEAWLPDELPGRLEPLEQFKIRSVEQPCPHGMLTELASRKSQLALPIMLDESVTSLGDGKRAIELGACDSFNIRLSKCGGYLASLRLAALAQHAGLGYQLGCHPGESGILSAAGRHWASSVGGIQYVEGSYDRHLFRQLLTHEDLTFGYGGRAPALRGPGLGVTVNPQVLRDVAIREQTFPVS
;
A
#
# COMPACT_ATOMS: atom_id res chain seq x y z
N MET A 1 -26.43 -6.99 -11.56
CA MET A 1 -25.96 -7.41 -10.21
C MET A 1 -26.37 -6.38 -9.18
N ARG A 2 -26.56 -6.78 -7.90
CA ARG A 2 -26.84 -5.87 -6.78
C ARG A 2 -26.09 -6.37 -5.55
N ILE A 3 -25.66 -5.46 -4.67
CA ILE A 3 -25.06 -5.79 -3.38
C ILE A 3 -26.20 -6.09 -2.40
N ARG A 4 -26.17 -7.27 -1.76
CA ARG A 4 -27.11 -7.67 -0.73
C ARG A 4 -26.69 -7.17 0.64
N LYS A 5 -25.42 -7.34 1.00
CA LYS A 5 -24.87 -6.95 2.30
C LYS A 5 -23.36 -6.79 2.24
N LEU A 6 -22.84 -6.03 3.19
CA LEU A 6 -21.42 -6.02 3.57
C LEU A 6 -21.27 -6.63 4.97
N THR A 7 -20.22 -7.43 5.20
CA THR A 7 -19.83 -7.86 6.54
C THR A 7 -18.41 -7.35 6.79
N ALA A 8 -18.23 -6.55 7.83
CA ALA A 8 -16.91 -6.05 8.24
C ALA A 8 -16.33 -6.90 9.37
N TRP A 9 -15.03 -7.14 9.31
CA TRP A 9 -14.25 -7.90 10.27
C TRP A 9 -13.09 -7.08 10.78
N HIS A 10 -12.94 -6.94 12.11
CA HIS A 10 -11.69 -6.51 12.73
C HIS A 10 -10.87 -7.75 13.03
N VAL A 11 -9.72 -7.87 12.41
CA VAL A 11 -8.82 -9.02 12.58
C VAL A 11 -7.49 -8.62 13.20
N CYS A 12 -6.93 -9.49 14.06
CA CYS A 12 -5.61 -9.34 14.66
C CYS A 12 -4.71 -10.47 14.17
N LEU A 13 -3.88 -10.20 13.18
CA LEU A 13 -3.01 -11.17 12.52
C LEU A 13 -1.66 -11.29 13.26
N PRO A 14 -1.36 -12.40 13.95
CA PRO A 14 -0.13 -12.55 14.71
C PRO A 14 1.10 -12.59 13.81
N LEU A 15 2.10 -11.77 14.11
CA LEU A 15 3.38 -11.76 13.41
C LEU A 15 4.32 -12.86 13.93
N LYS A 16 5.14 -13.42 13.05
CA LYS A 16 6.21 -14.37 13.43
C LYS A 16 7.27 -13.74 14.31
N ARG A 17 7.51 -12.45 14.10
CA ARG A 17 8.48 -11.64 14.87
C ARG A 17 7.91 -10.25 15.04
N PRO A 18 8.20 -9.56 16.16
CA PRO A 18 7.83 -8.17 16.31
C PRO A 18 8.39 -7.33 15.15
N PHE A 19 7.55 -6.46 14.62
CA PHE A 19 7.92 -5.47 13.61
C PHE A 19 8.17 -4.14 14.32
N SER A 20 9.38 -3.59 14.14
CA SER A 20 9.75 -2.28 14.70
C SER A 20 9.68 -1.22 13.60
N HIS A 21 8.83 -0.24 13.79
CA HIS A 21 8.84 1.04 13.09
C HIS A 21 9.64 2.05 13.92
N ALA A 22 10.00 3.21 13.37
CA ALA A 22 10.73 4.24 14.12
C ALA A 22 10.02 4.64 15.43
N SER A 23 8.69 4.63 15.44
CA SER A 23 7.86 5.07 16.58
C SER A 23 7.15 3.94 17.34
N HIS A 24 7.03 2.71 16.79
CA HIS A 24 6.18 1.66 17.38
C HIS A 24 6.75 0.26 17.16
N VAL A 25 6.52 -0.63 18.13
CA VAL A 25 6.80 -2.08 18.02
C VAL A 25 5.48 -2.83 18.05
N ARG A 26 5.21 -3.64 17.01
CA ARG A 26 3.97 -4.42 16.88
C ARG A 26 4.24 -5.91 16.89
N GLN A 27 3.43 -6.66 17.62
CA GLN A 27 3.45 -8.13 17.65
C GLN A 27 2.39 -8.75 16.73
N ALA A 28 1.41 -7.96 16.31
CA ALA A 28 0.34 -8.34 15.41
C ALA A 28 -0.01 -7.17 14.47
N SER A 29 -0.70 -7.47 13.38
CA SER A 29 -1.31 -6.47 12.51
C SER A 29 -2.82 -6.48 12.71
N GLU A 30 -3.37 -5.34 13.07
CA GLU A 30 -4.82 -5.12 13.15
C GLU A 30 -5.29 -4.54 11.83
N ASN A 31 -6.17 -5.29 11.14
CA ASN A 31 -6.68 -4.94 9.83
C ASN A 31 -8.22 -4.97 9.84
N VAL A 32 -8.82 -4.27 8.90
CA VAL A 32 -10.26 -4.32 8.62
C VAL A 32 -10.46 -5.06 7.31
N LEU A 33 -11.23 -6.14 7.36
CA LEU A 33 -11.67 -6.86 6.16
C LEU A 33 -13.14 -6.53 5.90
N VAL A 34 -13.51 -6.53 4.64
CA VAL A 34 -14.91 -6.42 4.22
C VAL A 34 -15.23 -7.55 3.26
N GLU A 35 -16.29 -8.28 3.56
CA GLU A 35 -16.92 -9.23 2.65
C GLU A 35 -18.13 -8.55 1.98
N CYS A 36 -18.14 -8.50 0.67
CA CYS A 36 -19.27 -8.06 -0.15
C CYS A 36 -20.00 -9.29 -0.66
N VAL A 37 -21.31 -9.38 -0.39
CA VAL A 37 -22.16 -10.49 -0.87
C VAL A 37 -23.17 -9.93 -1.85
N LEU A 38 -23.17 -10.44 -3.10
CA LEU A 38 -24.15 -10.11 -4.12
C LEU A 38 -25.44 -10.89 -3.93
N HIS A 39 -26.54 -10.44 -4.56
CA HIS A 39 -27.82 -11.18 -4.56
C HIS A 39 -27.73 -12.56 -5.24
N SER A 40 -26.79 -12.75 -6.17
CA SER A 40 -26.46 -14.05 -6.77
C SER A 40 -25.87 -15.05 -5.78
N GLY A 41 -25.35 -14.57 -4.65
CA GLY A 41 -24.58 -15.36 -3.69
C GLY A 41 -23.06 -15.26 -3.89
N THR A 42 -22.61 -14.65 -4.96
CA THR A 42 -21.16 -14.41 -5.17
C THR A 42 -20.62 -13.50 -4.09
N THR A 43 -19.42 -13.83 -3.58
CA THR A 43 -18.74 -13.07 -2.52
C THR A 43 -17.44 -12.49 -3.03
N GLY A 44 -17.08 -11.30 -2.55
CA GLY A 44 -15.79 -10.68 -2.77
C GLY A 44 -15.21 -10.14 -1.47
N TRP A 45 -13.88 -10.06 -1.42
CA TRP A 45 -13.15 -9.64 -0.22
C TRP A 45 -12.32 -8.40 -0.47
N GLY A 46 -12.26 -7.54 0.53
CA GLY A 46 -11.37 -6.39 0.55
C GLY A 46 -10.69 -6.24 1.90
N GLU A 47 -9.57 -5.55 1.91
CA GLU A 47 -8.77 -5.32 3.11
C GLU A 47 -8.33 -3.87 3.18
N GLY A 48 -8.42 -3.30 4.37
CA GLY A 48 -7.83 -2.03 4.76
C GLY A 48 -6.91 -2.22 5.95
N VAL A 49 -5.82 -1.45 5.97
CA VAL A 49 -4.83 -1.49 7.04
C VAL A 49 -4.78 -0.12 7.70
N PRO A 50 -5.72 0.18 8.62
CA PRO A 50 -5.78 1.47 9.30
C PRO A 50 -4.52 1.66 10.14
N ARG A 51 -3.92 2.85 10.04
CA ARG A 51 -2.71 3.23 10.78
C ARG A 51 -2.84 4.66 11.27
N GLU A 52 -3.05 4.81 12.57
CA GLU A 52 -3.29 6.11 13.20
C GLU A 52 -2.21 7.14 12.85
N TYR A 53 -0.93 6.72 12.82
CA TYR A 53 0.20 7.58 12.50
C TYR A 53 0.35 7.89 11.00
N VAL A 54 -0.41 7.23 10.11
CA VAL A 54 -0.39 7.49 8.66
C VAL A 54 -1.65 8.22 8.20
N THR A 55 -2.84 7.66 8.50
CA THR A 55 -4.12 8.16 8.02
C THR A 55 -5.06 8.61 9.14
N GLY A 56 -4.63 8.50 10.41
CA GLY A 56 -5.47 8.83 11.58
C GLY A 56 -6.55 7.79 11.86
N GLU A 57 -6.55 6.65 11.17
CA GLU A 57 -7.57 5.61 11.26
C GLU A 57 -7.19 4.50 12.23
N THR A 58 -8.18 3.95 12.91
CA THR A 58 -8.10 2.73 13.69
C THR A 58 -9.18 1.75 13.21
N PRO A 59 -9.09 0.44 13.51
CA PRO A 59 -10.18 -0.48 13.21
C PRO A 59 -11.52 -0.02 13.81
N ARG A 60 -11.51 0.56 15.02
CA ARG A 60 -12.69 1.09 15.67
C ARG A 60 -13.33 2.22 14.86
N THR A 61 -12.54 3.22 14.46
CA THR A 61 -13.08 4.35 13.67
C THR A 61 -13.64 3.88 12.33
N CYS A 62 -13.06 2.86 11.69
CA CYS A 62 -13.58 2.27 10.46
C CYS A 62 -14.98 1.65 10.69
N PHE A 63 -15.20 0.94 11.81
CA PHE A 63 -16.50 0.36 12.14
C PHE A 63 -17.54 1.43 12.47
N ASP A 64 -17.14 2.45 13.23
CA ASP A 64 -18.04 3.55 13.61
C ASP A 64 -18.49 4.31 12.35
N GLN A 65 -17.56 4.64 11.46
CA GLN A 65 -17.85 5.27 10.15
C GLN A 65 -18.77 4.41 9.28
N LEU A 66 -18.53 3.10 9.21
CA LEU A 66 -19.37 2.22 8.40
C LEU A 66 -20.79 2.12 8.96
N ALA A 67 -20.92 2.10 10.30
CA ALA A 67 -22.23 2.06 10.98
C ALA A 67 -23.04 3.36 10.79
N GLU A 68 -22.37 4.50 10.70
CA GLU A 68 -22.99 5.81 10.48
C GLU A 68 -23.25 6.12 8.99
N THR A 69 -22.68 5.32 8.07
CA THR A 69 -22.86 5.52 6.63
C THR A 69 -24.18 4.95 6.15
N CYS A 70 -24.96 5.74 5.42
CA CYS A 70 -26.17 5.25 4.75
C CYS A 70 -25.78 4.40 3.52
N LEU A 71 -25.53 3.10 3.76
CA LEU A 71 -25.05 2.19 2.72
C LEU A 71 -26.10 1.96 1.62
N GLU A 72 -27.38 1.91 1.98
CA GLU A 72 -28.47 1.76 1.01
C GLU A 72 -28.46 2.90 -0.02
N GLU A 73 -28.32 4.14 0.40
CA GLU A 73 -28.25 5.28 -0.52
C GLU A 73 -27.02 5.26 -1.45
N GLN A 74 -25.89 4.81 -0.90
CA GLN A 74 -24.62 4.90 -1.61
C GLN A 74 -24.30 3.68 -2.47
N LEU A 75 -24.68 2.49 -2.01
CA LEU A 75 -24.27 1.22 -2.62
C LEU A 75 -25.43 0.47 -3.27
N SER A 76 -26.70 0.92 -3.09
CA SER A 76 -27.81 0.34 -3.83
C SER A 76 -27.72 0.70 -5.32
N GLY A 77 -28.29 -0.17 -6.13
CA GLY A 77 -28.33 0.00 -7.58
C GLY A 77 -27.86 -1.24 -8.31
N GLU A 78 -28.24 -1.32 -9.56
CA GLU A 78 -27.79 -2.37 -10.46
C GLU A 78 -26.47 -1.99 -11.10
N PHE A 79 -25.63 -2.99 -11.32
CA PHE A 79 -24.37 -2.82 -12.05
C PHE A 79 -24.08 -4.08 -12.85
N ASP A 80 -23.84 -3.89 -14.16
CA ASP A 80 -23.59 -4.97 -15.10
C ASP A 80 -22.28 -4.76 -15.89
N SER A 81 -21.64 -3.64 -15.68
CA SER A 81 -20.39 -3.27 -16.35
C SER A 81 -19.34 -2.70 -15.39
N TRP A 82 -18.08 -2.70 -15.83
CA TRP A 82 -17.00 -2.01 -15.10
C TRP A 82 -17.32 -0.54 -14.86
N LYS A 83 -17.99 0.14 -15.77
CA LYS A 83 -18.38 1.54 -15.60
C LYS A 83 -19.31 1.72 -14.41
N ASP A 84 -20.30 0.84 -14.28
CA ASP A 84 -21.28 0.92 -13.20
C ASP A 84 -20.64 0.62 -11.85
N VAL A 85 -19.85 -0.45 -11.75
CA VAL A 85 -19.18 -0.80 -10.49
C VAL A 85 -18.16 0.27 -10.06
N ILE A 86 -17.43 0.87 -11.00
CA ILE A 86 -16.54 2.00 -10.73
C ILE A 86 -17.36 3.18 -10.17
N THR A 87 -18.51 3.49 -10.78
CA THR A 87 -19.38 4.58 -10.31
C THR A 87 -19.89 4.33 -8.89
N ILE A 88 -20.27 3.09 -8.55
CA ILE A 88 -20.68 2.72 -7.18
C ILE A 88 -19.53 2.88 -6.21
N CYS A 89 -18.33 2.39 -6.55
CA CYS A 89 -17.14 2.53 -5.71
C CYS A 89 -16.77 4.01 -5.48
N GLU A 90 -16.83 4.86 -6.51
CA GLU A 90 -16.52 6.30 -6.39
C GLU A 90 -17.57 7.07 -5.59
N ARG A 91 -18.83 6.62 -5.60
CA ARG A 91 -19.91 7.20 -4.81
C ARG A 91 -19.78 6.88 -3.32
N PHE A 92 -19.12 5.81 -2.97
CA PHE A 92 -18.95 5.40 -1.58
C PHE A 92 -18.10 6.41 -0.80
N GLN A 93 -18.73 7.13 0.11
CA GLN A 93 -18.10 8.09 1.02
C GLN A 93 -18.51 7.74 2.44
N PRO A 94 -17.60 7.15 3.24
CA PRO A 94 -17.89 6.88 4.66
C PRO A 94 -18.28 8.14 5.41
N ALA A 95 -19.15 7.99 6.40
CA ALA A 95 -19.52 9.07 7.30
C ALA A 95 -18.25 9.69 7.93
N GLN A 96 -18.20 11.02 7.98
CA GLN A 96 -17.11 11.72 8.66
C GLN A 96 -17.37 11.63 10.16
N THR A 97 -16.57 10.85 10.85
CA THR A 97 -16.51 10.90 12.30
C THR A 97 -15.55 12.02 12.69
N ASP A 98 -16.01 12.93 13.56
CA ASP A 98 -15.20 14.07 14.02
C ASP A 98 -13.81 13.62 14.47
N LYS A 99 -12.78 14.31 13.94
CA LYS A 99 -11.38 14.28 14.41
C LYS A 99 -10.41 13.31 13.70
N ASN A 100 -10.46 13.16 12.38
CA ASN A 100 -9.24 12.71 11.72
C ASN A 100 -8.27 13.92 11.61
N PRO A 101 -7.16 13.96 12.37
CA PRO A 101 -6.24 15.09 12.36
C PRO A 101 -5.55 15.32 11.02
N ARG A 102 -5.68 14.36 10.07
CA ARG A 102 -4.97 14.40 8.79
C ARG A 102 -5.83 14.67 7.58
N ASP A 103 -7.12 14.90 7.74
CA ASP A 103 -8.06 15.12 6.61
C ASP A 103 -7.95 14.05 5.49
N SER A 104 -7.40 12.89 5.83
CA SER A 104 -7.18 11.78 4.90
C SER A 104 -8.36 10.81 4.82
N GLY A 105 -9.44 11.15 5.49
CA GLY A 105 -10.80 10.68 5.37
C GLY A 105 -11.01 9.19 5.07
N SER A 106 -10.85 8.28 6.02
CA SER A 106 -11.33 6.89 5.92
C SER A 106 -10.72 6.05 4.79
N ASN A 107 -9.46 6.30 4.45
CA ASN A 107 -8.81 5.66 3.32
C ASN A 107 -8.73 4.13 3.43
N ALA A 108 -8.42 3.60 4.63
CA ALA A 108 -8.36 2.16 4.84
C ALA A 108 -9.75 1.52 4.72
N LEU A 109 -10.79 2.16 5.26
CA LEU A 109 -12.16 1.70 5.10
C LEU A 109 -12.62 1.74 3.63
N LYS A 110 -12.35 2.85 2.92
CA LYS A 110 -12.63 2.97 1.48
C LYS A 110 -11.97 1.86 0.70
N CYS A 111 -10.69 1.59 0.97
CA CYS A 111 -9.95 0.52 0.33
C CYS A 111 -10.60 -0.85 0.56
N ALA A 112 -10.99 -1.17 1.81
CA ALA A 112 -11.61 -2.45 2.13
C ALA A 112 -12.95 -2.63 1.43
N VAL A 113 -13.82 -1.61 1.45
CA VAL A 113 -15.14 -1.66 0.80
C VAL A 113 -14.99 -1.72 -0.72
N GLU A 114 -14.21 -0.83 -1.32
CA GLU A 114 -13.97 -0.80 -2.76
C GLU A 114 -13.45 -2.14 -3.28
N LEU A 115 -12.39 -2.68 -2.66
CA LEU A 115 -11.81 -3.95 -3.10
C LEU A 115 -12.80 -5.10 -2.99
N SER A 116 -13.64 -5.14 -1.94
CA SER A 116 -14.65 -6.20 -1.79
C SER A 116 -15.70 -6.17 -2.88
N ILE A 117 -16.13 -4.97 -3.30
CA ILE A 117 -17.08 -4.78 -4.40
C ILE A 117 -16.44 -5.15 -5.75
N LEU A 118 -15.21 -4.69 -6.00
CA LEU A 118 -14.46 -4.99 -7.22
C LEU A 118 -14.18 -6.49 -7.35
N ASP A 119 -13.83 -7.14 -6.25
CA ASP A 119 -13.60 -8.59 -6.22
C ASP A 119 -14.88 -9.37 -6.51
N ALA A 120 -16.00 -9.04 -5.83
CA ALA A 120 -17.29 -9.70 -6.04
C ALA A 120 -17.77 -9.55 -7.50
N PHE A 121 -17.67 -8.34 -8.06
CA PHE A 121 -18.03 -8.09 -9.45
C PHE A 121 -17.15 -8.89 -10.43
N ALA A 122 -15.85 -8.83 -10.24
CA ALA A 122 -14.90 -9.49 -11.14
C ALA A 122 -15.00 -11.03 -11.05
N GLN A 123 -15.34 -11.57 -9.87
CA GLN A 123 -15.66 -12.99 -9.70
C GLN A 123 -16.94 -13.38 -10.44
N GLU A 124 -18.02 -12.60 -10.32
CA GLU A 124 -19.30 -12.86 -10.97
C GLU A 124 -19.18 -12.91 -12.50
N ILE A 125 -18.36 -12.05 -13.09
CA ILE A 125 -18.15 -12.03 -14.56
C ILE A 125 -16.95 -12.89 -15.01
N GLY A 126 -16.29 -13.58 -14.09
CA GLY A 126 -15.22 -14.55 -14.39
C GLY A 126 -13.91 -13.93 -14.88
N VAL A 127 -13.56 -12.69 -14.48
CA VAL A 127 -12.34 -12.00 -14.94
C VAL A 127 -11.48 -11.51 -13.77
N PRO A 128 -10.16 -11.33 -13.96
CA PRO A 128 -9.30 -10.78 -12.90
C PRO A 128 -9.52 -9.27 -12.71
N VAL A 129 -9.38 -8.79 -11.46
CA VAL A 129 -9.49 -7.36 -11.11
C VAL A 129 -8.53 -6.47 -11.91
N SER A 130 -7.39 -6.98 -12.34
CA SER A 130 -6.44 -6.26 -13.19
C SER A 130 -7.05 -5.73 -14.51
N GLN A 131 -8.18 -6.27 -14.98
CA GLN A 131 -8.87 -5.75 -16.15
C GLN A 131 -9.52 -4.38 -15.92
N LEU A 132 -9.76 -3.99 -14.68
CA LEU A 132 -10.35 -2.70 -14.32
C LEU A 132 -9.62 -1.52 -15.00
N VAL A 133 -8.27 -1.56 -15.08
CA VAL A 133 -7.48 -0.49 -15.70
C VAL A 133 -7.88 -0.20 -17.15
N ASN A 134 -8.44 -1.20 -17.85
CA ASN A 134 -8.91 -1.06 -19.22
C ASN A 134 -10.20 -0.24 -19.32
N HIS A 135 -10.93 -0.13 -18.22
CA HIS A 135 -12.25 0.50 -18.15
C HIS A 135 -12.25 1.76 -17.30
N PHE A 136 -11.08 2.22 -16.84
CA PHE A 136 -10.92 3.40 -16.00
C PHE A 136 -10.18 4.52 -16.78
N PRO A 137 -10.89 5.47 -17.39
CA PRO A 137 -10.30 6.50 -18.23
C PRO A 137 -9.15 7.29 -17.60
N PRO A 138 -9.19 7.66 -16.30
CA PRO A 138 -8.06 8.37 -15.67
C PRO A 138 -6.73 7.62 -15.69
N ALA A 139 -6.75 6.29 -15.80
CA ALA A 139 -5.54 5.46 -15.81
C ALA A 139 -5.21 4.89 -17.20
N GLN A 140 -5.82 5.38 -18.26
CA GLN A 140 -5.64 4.83 -19.60
C GLN A 140 -4.19 4.90 -20.09
N SER A 141 -3.46 5.97 -19.76
CA SER A 141 -2.04 6.13 -20.09
C SER A 141 -1.12 5.19 -19.32
N LEU A 142 -1.59 4.61 -18.23
CA LEU A 142 -0.82 3.71 -17.36
C LEU A 142 -0.89 2.26 -17.80
N ARG A 143 -1.80 1.90 -18.71
CA ARG A 143 -2.11 0.51 -19.07
C ARG A 143 -0.87 -0.26 -19.51
N ALA A 144 -0.65 -1.38 -18.86
CA ALA A 144 0.42 -2.31 -19.20
C ALA A 144 -0.06 -3.76 -19.01
N LYS A 145 0.69 -4.69 -19.59
CA LYS A 145 0.51 -6.13 -19.36
C LYS A 145 1.84 -6.72 -18.91
N ILE A 146 1.97 -6.88 -17.61
CA ILE A 146 3.18 -7.38 -16.97
C ILE A 146 2.91 -8.81 -16.45
N ASN A 147 3.64 -9.79 -16.96
CA ASN A 147 3.44 -11.20 -16.62
C ASN A 147 4.10 -11.62 -15.31
N GLU A 148 5.13 -10.88 -14.89
CA GLU A 148 5.91 -11.15 -13.67
C GLU A 148 6.22 -9.84 -12.95
N VAL A 149 5.77 -9.72 -11.72
CA VAL A 149 6.08 -8.60 -10.82
C VAL A 149 7.37 -8.88 -10.06
N ARG A 150 8.20 -7.86 -9.83
CA ARG A 150 9.43 -7.98 -9.07
C ARG A 150 9.39 -7.10 -7.82
N TYR A 151 9.34 -7.75 -6.67
CA TYR A 151 9.31 -7.09 -5.37
C TYR A 151 10.70 -6.67 -4.88
N SER A 152 10.76 -5.54 -4.20
CA SER A 152 11.94 -5.05 -3.48
C SER A 152 12.08 -5.76 -2.13
N THR A 153 13.34 -5.88 -1.66
CA THR A 153 13.58 -6.27 -0.27
C THR A 153 13.77 -5.04 0.62
N VAL A 154 13.60 -5.23 1.93
CA VAL A 154 13.79 -4.18 2.94
C VAL A 154 14.80 -4.65 4.00
N ILE A 155 15.79 -3.81 4.29
CA ILE A 155 16.73 -3.98 5.41
C ILE A 155 16.40 -2.94 6.46
N GLY A 156 15.74 -3.37 7.55
CA GLY A 156 15.44 -2.54 8.71
C GLY A 156 16.64 -2.38 9.65
N PHE A 157 16.37 -1.78 10.80
CA PHE A 157 17.33 -1.64 11.89
C PHE A 157 17.72 -3.00 12.50
N GLY A 158 18.74 -3.01 13.36
CA GLY A 158 19.17 -4.17 14.14
C GLY A 158 20.49 -4.78 13.68
N ARG A 159 20.84 -5.91 14.33
CA ARG A 159 22.14 -6.56 14.20
C ARG A 159 22.28 -7.40 12.92
N ARG A 160 23.51 -7.86 12.62
CA ARG A 160 23.86 -8.78 11.51
C ARG A 160 23.56 -8.21 10.12
N LEU A 161 23.78 -6.90 9.91
CA LEU A 161 23.55 -6.23 8.61
C LEU A 161 24.30 -6.90 7.46
N ARG A 162 25.56 -7.29 7.69
CA ARG A 162 26.36 -8.07 6.73
C ARG A 162 25.61 -9.32 6.24
N ASN A 163 25.14 -10.13 7.17
CA ASN A 163 24.48 -11.40 6.85
C ASN A 163 23.13 -11.16 6.14
N LYS A 164 22.39 -10.11 6.57
CA LYS A 164 21.15 -9.71 5.88
C LYS A 164 21.43 -9.29 4.44
N ALA A 165 22.38 -8.40 4.23
CA ALA A 165 22.74 -7.90 2.89
C ALA A 165 23.23 -9.03 1.97
N LEU A 166 24.13 -9.90 2.47
CA LEU A 166 24.59 -11.06 1.73
C LEU A 166 23.45 -12.03 1.37
N LYS A 167 22.54 -12.31 2.33
CA LYS A 167 21.37 -13.13 2.06
C LYS A 167 20.49 -12.54 0.96
N MET A 168 20.23 -11.22 0.96
CA MET A 168 19.43 -10.56 -0.08
C MET A 168 20.10 -10.64 -1.45
N ARG A 169 21.43 -10.44 -1.51
CA ARG A 169 22.21 -10.64 -2.73
C ARG A 169 22.11 -12.08 -3.26
N LEU A 170 22.34 -13.07 -2.40
CA LEU A 170 22.26 -14.49 -2.77
C LEU A 170 20.85 -14.93 -3.16
N TYR A 171 19.83 -14.31 -2.59
CA TYR A 171 18.43 -14.51 -2.99
C TYR A 171 18.10 -13.82 -4.33
N GLY A 172 19.00 -13.05 -4.91
CA GLY A 172 18.85 -12.47 -6.25
C GLY A 172 18.02 -11.20 -6.31
N PHE A 173 17.80 -10.50 -5.19
CA PHE A 173 17.10 -9.22 -5.22
C PHE A 173 17.89 -8.17 -6.01
N ARG A 174 17.16 -7.39 -6.81
CA ARG A 174 17.71 -6.27 -7.58
C ARG A 174 17.43 -4.91 -6.97
N HIS A 175 16.43 -4.80 -6.11
CA HIS A 175 16.01 -3.58 -5.45
C HIS A 175 15.99 -3.79 -3.94
N CYS A 176 16.57 -2.85 -3.20
CA CYS A 176 16.62 -2.91 -1.74
C CYS A 176 16.35 -1.53 -1.15
N LYS A 177 15.44 -1.48 -0.18
CA LYS A 177 15.17 -0.32 0.65
C LYS A 177 15.86 -0.49 2.01
N VAL A 178 16.55 0.53 2.50
CA VAL A 178 17.23 0.53 3.80
C VAL A 178 16.63 1.58 4.70
N LYS A 179 16.18 1.17 5.89
CA LYS A 179 15.70 2.11 6.91
C LYS A 179 16.87 2.91 7.50
N VAL A 180 16.72 4.24 7.57
CA VAL A 180 17.68 5.19 8.13
C VAL A 180 17.01 6.12 9.15
N GLY A 181 17.77 6.97 9.82
CA GLY A 181 17.22 8.00 10.71
C GLY A 181 17.02 7.59 12.18
N ALA A 182 17.29 6.33 12.57
CA ALA A 182 17.17 5.91 13.98
C ALA A 182 18.44 6.14 14.81
N GLY A 183 19.32 7.04 14.38
CA GLY A 183 20.58 7.38 15.07
C GLY A 183 21.62 7.92 14.10
N ASP A 184 22.83 8.18 14.59
CA ASP A 184 23.89 8.86 13.81
C ASP A 184 24.81 7.88 13.03
N ASP A 185 24.51 6.59 13.02
CA ASP A 185 25.39 5.55 12.43
C ASP A 185 24.96 5.11 11.01
N ASP A 186 24.14 5.88 10.30
CA ASP A 186 23.63 5.50 8.99
C ASP A 186 24.74 5.32 7.93
N VAL A 187 25.81 6.12 8.01
CA VAL A 187 26.97 6.00 7.11
C VAL A 187 27.66 4.63 7.25
N SER A 188 27.94 4.21 8.48
CA SER A 188 28.59 2.91 8.77
C SER A 188 27.68 1.73 8.36
N ARG A 189 26.38 1.86 8.65
CA ARG A 189 25.36 0.88 8.27
C ARG A 189 25.26 0.74 6.76
N LEU A 190 25.15 1.83 6.02
CA LEU A 190 25.09 1.84 4.55
C LEU A 190 26.37 1.34 3.91
N ARG A 191 27.55 1.69 4.47
CA ARG A 191 28.86 1.14 4.03
C ARG A 191 28.87 -0.39 4.15
N THR A 192 28.42 -0.92 5.28
CA THR A 192 28.32 -2.37 5.49
C THR A 192 27.33 -3.00 4.50
N ILE A 193 26.13 -2.43 4.36
CA ILE A 193 25.09 -2.96 3.47
C ILE A 193 25.57 -2.93 2.02
N ARG A 194 26.06 -1.78 1.52
CA ARG A 194 26.54 -1.64 0.14
C ARG A 194 27.67 -2.61 -0.19
N ARG A 195 28.63 -2.80 0.71
CA ARG A 195 29.72 -3.75 0.54
C ARG A 195 29.23 -5.18 0.30
N TRP A 196 28.20 -5.62 1.04
CA TRP A 196 27.77 -7.02 1.04
C TRP A 196 26.59 -7.30 0.10
N ILE A 197 25.71 -6.33 -0.14
CA ILE A 197 24.65 -6.47 -1.12
C ILE A 197 25.15 -6.37 -2.57
N GLY A 198 26.26 -5.70 -2.78
CA GLY A 198 26.93 -5.53 -4.08
C GLY A 198 26.58 -4.19 -4.77
N PRO A 199 27.38 -3.81 -5.80
CA PRO A 199 27.22 -2.53 -6.49
C PRO A 199 25.98 -2.49 -7.40
N ASP A 200 25.52 -3.63 -7.90
CA ASP A 200 24.47 -3.74 -8.93
C ASP A 200 23.05 -3.72 -8.37
N VAL A 201 22.90 -3.84 -7.04
CA VAL A 201 21.60 -3.72 -6.40
C VAL A 201 21.22 -2.25 -6.30
N ASP A 202 20.08 -1.90 -6.89
CA ASP A 202 19.47 -0.58 -6.74
C ASP A 202 19.09 -0.37 -5.28
N LEU A 203 19.69 0.64 -4.66
CA LEU A 203 19.57 0.92 -3.23
C LEU A 203 18.88 2.26 -3.03
N ARG A 204 17.80 2.28 -2.27
CA ARG A 204 17.13 3.47 -1.79
C ARG A 204 17.05 3.46 -0.26
N ILE A 205 16.88 4.62 0.33
CA ILE A 205 16.76 4.78 1.77
C ILE A 205 15.37 5.30 2.14
N ASP A 206 14.93 4.98 3.36
CA ASP A 206 13.65 5.40 3.89
C ASP A 206 13.87 5.91 5.33
N ALA A 207 13.64 7.20 5.51
CA ALA A 207 13.86 7.89 6.77
C ALA A 207 12.61 7.92 7.67
N ASN A 208 11.43 7.64 7.14
CA ASN A 208 10.16 7.66 7.87
C ASN A 208 10.02 8.92 8.77
N GLU A 209 10.15 10.08 8.15
CA GLU A 209 9.96 11.39 8.82
C GLU A 209 11.03 11.75 9.87
N ALA A 210 12.20 11.10 9.85
CA ALA A 210 13.16 11.21 10.94
C ALA A 210 13.94 12.53 11.01
N TRP A 211 14.01 13.29 9.92
CA TRP A 211 14.88 14.47 9.83
C TRP A 211 14.09 15.77 9.64
N LEU A 212 14.63 16.87 10.15
CA LEU A 212 14.09 18.19 9.85
C LEU A 212 14.62 18.68 8.49
N PRO A 213 13.86 19.54 7.76
CA PRO A 213 14.29 20.04 6.44
C PRO A 213 15.67 20.70 6.43
N ASP A 214 16.03 21.43 7.47
CA ASP A 214 17.33 22.11 7.59
C ASP A 214 18.50 21.14 7.82
N GLU A 215 18.24 19.93 8.31
CA GLU A 215 19.26 18.90 8.51
C GLU A 215 19.60 18.15 7.22
N LEU A 216 18.70 18.18 6.21
CA LEU A 216 18.78 17.29 5.05
C LEU A 216 20.11 17.37 4.29
N PRO A 217 20.69 18.55 3.98
CA PRO A 217 21.97 18.59 3.27
C PRO A 217 23.05 17.84 4.03
N GLY A 218 23.20 18.11 5.32
CA GLY A 218 24.20 17.45 6.17
C GLY A 218 23.97 15.94 6.39
N ARG A 219 22.68 15.50 6.36
CA ARG A 219 22.33 14.08 6.52
C ARG A 219 22.54 13.29 5.21
N LEU A 220 22.25 13.90 4.06
CA LEU A 220 22.26 13.21 2.77
C LEU A 220 23.62 13.22 2.06
N GLU A 221 24.39 14.30 2.14
CA GLU A 221 25.70 14.44 1.52
C GLU A 221 26.64 13.24 1.85
N PRO A 222 26.80 12.80 3.11
CA PRO A 222 27.66 11.65 3.43
C PRO A 222 27.17 10.33 2.84
N LEU A 223 25.89 10.25 2.42
CA LEU A 223 25.26 9.03 1.90
C LEU A 223 25.38 8.87 0.39
N GLU A 224 25.69 9.95 -0.36
CA GLU A 224 25.81 9.95 -1.83
C GLU A 224 26.85 8.94 -2.32
N GLN A 225 27.95 8.77 -1.59
CA GLN A 225 29.01 7.80 -1.91
C GLN A 225 28.51 6.35 -2.05
N PHE A 226 27.32 6.03 -1.52
CA PHE A 226 26.75 4.69 -1.56
C PHE A 226 25.85 4.45 -2.79
N LYS A 227 25.81 5.38 -3.76
CA LYS A 227 24.99 5.32 -4.97
C LYS A 227 23.51 5.05 -4.62
N ILE A 228 22.98 5.88 -3.72
CA ILE A 228 21.56 5.86 -3.33
C ILE A 228 20.74 6.45 -4.50
N ARG A 229 19.62 5.81 -4.83
CA ARG A 229 18.72 6.24 -5.90
C ARG A 229 17.70 7.29 -5.49
N SER A 230 17.20 7.18 -4.26
CA SER A 230 16.24 8.12 -3.69
C SER A 230 16.17 8.01 -2.18
N VAL A 231 15.69 9.07 -1.55
CA VAL A 231 15.32 9.07 -0.14
C VAL A 231 13.78 9.17 -0.02
N GLU A 232 13.19 8.21 0.69
CA GLU A 232 11.76 8.14 0.95
C GLU A 232 11.43 8.85 2.26
N GLN A 233 10.44 9.73 2.23
CA GLN A 233 9.88 10.53 3.33
C GLN A 233 10.93 11.00 4.35
N PRO A 234 11.84 11.92 3.95
CA PRO A 234 12.90 12.36 4.84
C PRO A 234 12.39 13.19 6.03
N CYS A 235 11.34 14.00 5.81
CA CYS A 235 10.82 14.94 6.79
C CYS A 235 9.38 14.61 7.19
N PRO A 236 8.92 15.12 8.37
CA PRO A 236 7.52 15.06 8.76
C PRO A 236 6.58 15.59 7.67
N HIS A 237 5.46 14.87 7.45
CA HIS A 237 4.48 15.22 6.40
C HIS A 237 3.90 16.63 6.54
N GLY A 238 3.84 17.17 7.76
CA GLY A 238 3.41 18.55 8.01
C GLY A 238 4.38 19.62 7.52
N MET A 239 5.62 19.24 7.17
CA MET A 239 6.71 20.17 6.76
C MET A 239 6.97 20.12 5.25
N LEU A 240 5.93 19.89 4.44
CA LEU A 240 6.07 19.72 2.98
C LEU A 240 6.56 21.01 2.29
N THR A 241 6.14 22.18 2.77
CA THR A 241 6.56 23.48 2.22
C THR A 241 8.03 23.76 2.50
N GLU A 242 8.47 23.46 3.72
CA GLU A 242 9.87 23.59 4.14
C GLU A 242 10.76 22.62 3.38
N LEU A 243 10.32 21.37 3.20
CA LEU A 243 11.01 20.38 2.36
C LEU A 243 11.18 20.89 0.93
N ALA A 244 10.11 21.43 0.33
CA ALA A 244 10.14 21.98 -1.01
C ALA A 244 11.17 23.11 -1.15
N SER A 245 11.27 23.98 -0.15
CA SER A 245 12.26 25.09 -0.14
C SER A 245 13.72 24.62 -0.12
N ARG A 246 13.97 23.41 0.39
CA ARG A 246 15.33 22.80 0.47
C ARG A 246 15.64 21.88 -0.69
N LYS A 247 14.65 21.42 -1.44
CA LYS A 247 14.79 20.38 -2.46
C LYS A 247 15.89 20.67 -3.49
N SER A 248 16.01 21.91 -3.95
CA SER A 248 17.04 22.31 -4.92
C SER A 248 18.49 22.18 -4.42
N GLN A 249 18.69 22.05 -3.11
CA GLN A 249 19.99 21.86 -2.47
C GLN A 249 20.38 20.38 -2.31
N LEU A 250 19.44 19.46 -2.64
CA LEU A 250 19.60 18.02 -2.42
C LEU A 250 19.97 17.32 -3.74
N ALA A 251 21.02 16.52 -3.73
CA ALA A 251 21.43 15.72 -4.89
C ALA A 251 20.58 14.45 -5.06
N LEU A 252 20.02 13.92 -3.96
CA LEU A 252 19.23 12.71 -4.00
C LEU A 252 17.75 13.03 -4.30
N PRO A 253 17.12 12.29 -5.24
CA PRO A 253 15.69 12.40 -5.49
C PRO A 253 14.86 12.08 -4.27
N ILE A 254 13.77 12.85 -4.07
CA ILE A 254 12.84 12.73 -2.95
C ILE A 254 11.63 11.91 -3.37
N MET A 255 11.30 10.88 -2.60
CA MET A 255 10.04 10.14 -2.70
C MET A 255 9.15 10.47 -1.51
N LEU A 256 7.91 10.89 -1.75
CA LEU A 256 6.94 11.14 -0.69
C LEU A 256 6.10 9.89 -0.42
N ASP A 257 5.93 9.56 0.86
CA ASP A 257 5.10 8.47 1.36
C ASP A 257 3.98 8.98 2.27
N GLU A 258 4.28 9.26 3.52
CA GLU A 258 3.29 9.74 4.49
C GLU A 258 2.69 11.11 4.11
N SER A 259 3.39 11.90 3.30
CA SER A 259 2.90 13.19 2.78
C SER A 259 1.87 13.07 1.66
N VAL A 260 1.67 11.89 1.07
CA VAL A 260 0.73 11.68 -0.05
C VAL A 260 -0.25 10.56 0.29
N THR A 261 -1.41 10.94 0.81
CA THR A 261 -2.49 10.03 1.18
C THR A 261 -3.75 10.24 0.32
N SER A 262 -3.79 11.34 -0.44
CA SER A 262 -4.92 11.72 -1.28
C SER A 262 -4.48 12.35 -2.61
N LEU A 263 -5.43 12.49 -3.53
CA LEU A 263 -5.20 13.22 -4.78
C LEU A 263 -4.89 14.70 -4.53
N GLY A 264 -5.48 15.29 -3.48
CA GLY A 264 -5.21 16.66 -3.05
C GLY A 264 -3.76 16.84 -2.59
N ASP A 265 -3.26 15.91 -1.77
CA ASP A 265 -1.86 15.91 -1.33
C ASP A 265 -0.91 15.79 -2.52
N GLY A 266 -1.21 14.88 -3.46
CA GLY A 266 -0.41 14.71 -4.67
C GLY A 266 -0.32 15.99 -5.51
N LYS A 267 -1.45 16.70 -5.72
CA LYS A 267 -1.49 17.98 -6.42
C LYS A 267 -0.65 19.03 -5.70
N ARG A 268 -0.83 19.16 -4.39
CA ARG A 268 -0.05 20.12 -3.58
C ARG A 268 1.45 19.83 -3.63
N ALA A 269 1.85 18.57 -3.55
CA ALA A 269 3.25 18.18 -3.65
C ALA A 269 3.88 18.56 -5.00
N ILE A 270 3.12 18.42 -6.09
CA ILE A 270 3.53 18.84 -7.44
C ILE A 270 3.63 20.35 -7.55
N GLU A 271 2.62 21.09 -7.10
CA GLU A 271 2.57 22.55 -7.13
C GLU A 271 3.76 23.17 -6.37
N LEU A 272 4.15 22.58 -5.26
CA LEU A 272 5.31 22.99 -4.47
C LEU A 272 6.65 22.55 -5.06
N GLY A 273 6.65 21.60 -6.02
CA GLY A 273 7.88 20.97 -6.49
C GLY A 273 8.62 20.18 -5.40
N ALA A 274 7.88 19.60 -4.45
CA ALA A 274 8.44 19.05 -3.22
C ALA A 274 9.11 17.65 -3.40
N CYS A 275 8.89 16.98 -4.54
CA CYS A 275 9.37 15.60 -4.73
C CYS A 275 9.65 15.25 -6.19
N ASP A 276 10.22 14.07 -6.38
CA ASP A 276 10.50 13.44 -7.67
C ASP A 276 9.66 12.19 -7.90
N SER A 277 9.05 11.63 -6.84
CA SER A 277 8.22 10.44 -6.96
C SER A 277 7.25 10.28 -5.78
N PHE A 278 6.20 9.46 -5.98
CA PHE A 278 5.22 9.07 -4.96
C PHE A 278 5.36 7.61 -4.56
N ASN A 279 5.27 7.32 -3.28
CA ASN A 279 5.01 5.98 -2.78
C ASN A 279 3.49 5.79 -2.62
N ILE A 280 2.87 5.02 -3.51
CA ILE A 280 1.44 4.73 -3.52
C ILE A 280 1.21 3.40 -2.79
N ARG A 281 0.34 3.40 -1.77
CA ARG A 281 -0.10 2.19 -1.07
C ARG A 281 -1.62 2.13 -1.14
N LEU A 282 -2.20 1.02 -1.57
CA LEU A 282 -3.65 0.92 -1.82
C LEU A 282 -4.47 1.36 -0.60
N SER A 283 -4.18 0.80 0.57
CA SER A 283 -4.91 1.14 1.80
C SER A 283 -4.68 2.58 2.26
N LYS A 284 -3.45 3.11 2.13
CA LYS A 284 -3.13 4.48 2.51
C LYS A 284 -3.83 5.53 1.62
N CYS A 285 -3.97 5.21 0.35
CA CYS A 285 -4.44 6.14 -0.68
C CYS A 285 -5.95 6.02 -0.98
N GLY A 286 -6.69 5.19 -0.21
CA GLY A 286 -8.15 5.11 -0.33
C GLY A 286 -8.65 4.11 -1.39
N GLY A 287 -7.84 3.12 -1.78
CA GLY A 287 -8.25 2.02 -2.64
C GLY A 287 -7.52 1.94 -3.98
N TYR A 288 -7.99 1.05 -4.82
CA TYR A 288 -7.42 0.74 -6.14
C TYR A 288 -7.60 1.90 -7.12
N LEU A 289 -8.81 2.48 -7.19
CA LEU A 289 -9.15 3.57 -8.09
C LEU A 289 -8.41 4.87 -7.73
N ALA A 290 -8.39 5.23 -6.44
CA ALA A 290 -7.67 6.39 -5.96
C ALA A 290 -6.16 6.27 -6.21
N SER A 291 -5.59 5.09 -6.04
CA SER A 291 -4.19 4.78 -6.35
C SER A 291 -3.88 4.90 -7.84
N LEU A 292 -4.79 4.49 -8.72
CA LEU A 292 -4.66 4.70 -10.17
C LEU A 292 -4.67 6.19 -10.53
N ARG A 293 -5.55 6.99 -9.91
CA ARG A 293 -5.58 8.44 -10.12
C ARG A 293 -4.28 9.13 -9.69
N LEU A 294 -3.72 8.72 -8.55
CA LEU A 294 -2.43 9.24 -8.06
C LEU A 294 -1.27 8.89 -9.00
N ALA A 295 -1.23 7.66 -9.50
CA ALA A 295 -0.20 7.25 -10.46
C ALA A 295 -0.32 8.01 -11.79
N ALA A 296 -1.54 8.21 -12.29
CA ALA A 296 -1.78 9.02 -13.47
C ALA A 296 -1.38 10.49 -13.26
N LEU A 297 -1.70 11.05 -12.10
CA LEU A 297 -1.29 12.40 -11.74
C LEU A 297 0.24 12.54 -11.72
N ALA A 298 0.95 11.59 -11.08
CA ALA A 298 2.41 11.57 -11.05
C ALA A 298 2.99 11.51 -12.48
N GLN A 299 2.48 10.58 -13.32
CA GLN A 299 2.94 10.43 -14.70
C GLN A 299 2.74 11.71 -15.52
N HIS A 300 1.58 12.37 -15.42
CA HIS A 300 1.31 13.63 -16.13
C HIS A 300 2.22 14.77 -15.69
N ALA A 301 2.64 14.77 -14.42
CA ALA A 301 3.59 15.74 -13.88
C ALA A 301 5.05 15.39 -14.15
N GLY A 302 5.34 14.30 -14.86
CA GLY A 302 6.71 13.83 -15.10
C GLY A 302 7.39 13.23 -13.87
N LEU A 303 6.63 12.92 -12.82
CA LEU A 303 7.13 12.29 -11.61
C LEU A 303 7.13 10.75 -11.72
N GLY A 304 8.04 10.12 -10.97
CA GLY A 304 8.01 8.68 -10.76
C GLY A 304 6.95 8.26 -9.73
N TYR A 305 6.68 6.95 -9.68
CA TYR A 305 5.89 6.35 -8.61
C TYR A 305 6.30 4.90 -8.37
N GLN A 306 6.07 4.45 -7.14
CA GLN A 306 6.18 3.04 -6.74
C GLN A 306 4.87 2.54 -6.15
N LEU A 307 4.67 1.23 -6.18
CA LEU A 307 3.67 0.58 -5.35
C LEU A 307 4.32 0.12 -4.05
N GLY A 308 3.99 0.79 -2.95
CA GLY A 308 4.37 0.39 -1.60
C GLY A 308 3.33 -0.50 -0.94
N CYS A 309 3.62 -0.90 0.29
CA CYS A 309 2.69 -1.66 1.13
C CYS A 309 2.76 -1.19 2.58
N HIS A 310 1.69 -1.41 3.33
CA HIS A 310 1.76 -1.34 4.78
C HIS A 310 2.35 -2.64 5.33
N PRO A 311 3.28 -2.58 6.28
CA PRO A 311 3.68 -3.77 7.00
C PRO A 311 2.48 -4.40 7.70
N GLY A 312 2.18 -5.66 7.34
CA GLY A 312 1.03 -6.38 7.89
C GLY A 312 -0.20 -6.46 6.97
N GLU A 313 -0.08 -6.10 5.70
CA GLU A 313 -1.05 -6.47 4.65
C GLU A 313 -1.12 -8.00 4.51
N SER A 314 -2.34 -8.54 4.40
CA SER A 314 -2.56 -9.98 4.20
C SER A 314 -2.59 -10.37 2.72
N GLY A 315 -2.88 -11.63 2.44
CA GLY A 315 -3.02 -12.16 1.07
C GLY A 315 -4.06 -11.39 0.23
N ILE A 316 -5.05 -10.75 0.83
CA ILE A 316 -6.06 -9.96 0.11
C ILE A 316 -5.43 -8.71 -0.51
N LEU A 317 -4.77 -7.87 0.30
CA LEU A 317 -4.07 -6.68 -0.21
C LEU A 317 -2.84 -7.06 -1.05
N SER A 318 -2.14 -8.14 -0.72
CA SER A 318 -1.06 -8.69 -1.55
C SER A 318 -1.55 -9.05 -2.96
N ALA A 319 -2.76 -9.62 -3.08
CA ALA A 319 -3.39 -9.93 -4.37
C ALA A 319 -3.78 -8.64 -5.11
N ALA A 320 -4.47 -7.72 -4.44
CA ALA A 320 -4.86 -6.44 -5.01
C ALA A 320 -3.63 -5.65 -5.54
N GLY A 321 -2.57 -5.55 -4.74
CA GLY A 321 -1.31 -4.92 -5.13
C GLY A 321 -0.65 -5.61 -6.33
N ARG A 322 -0.73 -6.95 -6.41
CA ARG A 322 -0.19 -7.70 -7.54
C ARG A 322 -0.99 -7.49 -8.82
N HIS A 323 -2.32 -7.43 -8.75
CA HIS A 323 -3.18 -7.04 -9.87
C HIS A 323 -2.85 -5.64 -10.36
N TRP A 324 -2.71 -4.69 -9.42
CA TRP A 324 -2.34 -3.31 -9.73
C TRP A 324 -0.96 -3.26 -10.42
N ALA A 325 0.06 -3.89 -9.83
CA ALA A 325 1.43 -3.91 -10.37
C ALA A 325 1.55 -4.63 -11.72
N SER A 326 0.67 -5.59 -12.03
CA SER A 326 0.69 -6.32 -13.31
C SER A 326 -0.09 -5.63 -14.43
N SER A 327 -0.90 -4.62 -14.11
CA SER A 327 -1.74 -3.88 -15.08
C SER A 327 -1.32 -2.43 -15.31
N VAL A 328 -0.40 -1.90 -14.48
CA VAL A 328 0.10 -0.52 -14.51
C VAL A 328 1.56 -0.50 -14.93
N GLY A 329 1.90 0.31 -15.94
CA GLY A 329 3.27 0.53 -16.41
C GLY A 329 3.98 1.64 -15.64
N GLY A 330 5.29 1.77 -15.84
CA GLY A 330 6.08 2.88 -15.28
C GLY A 330 6.38 2.79 -13.78
N ILE A 331 6.01 1.71 -13.11
CA ILE A 331 6.27 1.51 -11.68
C ILE A 331 7.77 1.34 -11.46
N GLN A 332 8.36 2.22 -10.66
CA GLN A 332 9.80 2.16 -10.36
C GLN A 332 10.15 0.99 -9.44
N TYR A 333 9.34 0.77 -8.40
CA TYR A 333 9.54 -0.27 -7.41
C TYR A 333 8.20 -0.84 -6.95
N VAL A 334 8.21 -2.10 -6.54
CA VAL A 334 7.07 -2.76 -5.91
C VAL A 334 7.47 -3.33 -4.57
N GLU A 335 6.67 -3.09 -3.54
CA GLU A 335 6.80 -3.67 -2.21
C GLU A 335 5.54 -4.46 -1.86
N GLY A 336 5.65 -5.44 -0.95
CA GLY A 336 4.51 -6.26 -0.53
C GLY A 336 4.75 -7.76 -0.69
N SER A 337 3.67 -8.52 -0.60
CA SER A 337 3.68 -9.99 -0.71
C SER A 337 4.69 -10.67 0.23
N TYR A 338 4.74 -10.20 1.48
CA TYR A 338 5.59 -10.79 2.53
C TYR A 338 4.85 -11.84 3.35
N ASP A 339 3.66 -12.23 3.01
CA ASP A 339 2.68 -13.02 3.76
C ASP A 339 3.32 -14.11 4.63
N ARG A 340 3.92 -15.13 4.02
CA ARG A 340 4.61 -16.23 4.73
C ARG A 340 5.80 -15.78 5.57
N HIS A 341 6.44 -14.65 5.22
CA HIS A 341 7.58 -14.14 5.99
C HIS A 341 7.15 -13.37 7.23
N LEU A 342 5.94 -12.81 7.22
CA LEU A 342 5.40 -11.97 8.30
C LEU A 342 4.50 -12.74 9.24
N PHE A 343 3.52 -13.49 8.73
CA PHE A 343 2.44 -14.07 9.53
C PHE A 343 2.71 -15.50 9.98
N ARG A 344 2.17 -15.85 11.14
CA ARG A 344 2.20 -17.23 11.65
C ARG A 344 1.27 -18.14 10.85
N GLN A 345 0.12 -17.59 10.43
CA GLN A 345 -0.87 -18.26 9.58
C GLN A 345 -1.24 -17.32 8.43
N LEU A 346 -1.54 -17.89 7.27
CA LEU A 346 -2.00 -17.12 6.11
C LEU A 346 -3.52 -17.00 6.17
N LEU A 347 -4.01 -15.78 5.96
CA LEU A 347 -5.45 -15.51 5.91
C LEU A 347 -6.11 -16.08 4.65
N THR A 348 -5.35 -16.24 3.57
CA THR A 348 -5.79 -16.86 2.31
C THR A 348 -5.22 -18.26 2.15
N HIS A 349 -5.90 -19.12 1.40
CA HIS A 349 -5.38 -20.45 1.06
C HIS A 349 -4.14 -20.34 0.16
N GLU A 350 -4.11 -19.34 -0.70
CA GLU A 350 -3.00 -19.05 -1.61
C GLU A 350 -1.87 -18.34 -0.87
N ASP A 351 -0.64 -18.83 -1.03
CA ASP A 351 0.57 -18.15 -0.55
C ASP A 351 1.08 -17.20 -1.65
N LEU A 352 0.85 -15.92 -1.46
CA LEU A 352 1.27 -14.90 -2.40
C LEU A 352 2.72 -14.42 -2.19
N THR A 353 3.47 -15.05 -1.30
CA THR A 353 4.86 -14.67 -1.07
C THR A 353 5.68 -14.82 -2.35
N PHE A 354 6.46 -13.81 -2.66
CA PHE A 354 7.35 -13.82 -3.83
C PHE A 354 8.41 -14.95 -3.75
N GLY A 355 8.85 -15.42 -4.90
CA GLY A 355 9.93 -16.40 -5.05
C GLY A 355 11.32 -15.75 -5.18
N TYR A 356 12.27 -16.54 -5.68
CA TYR A 356 13.66 -16.13 -5.88
C TYR A 356 13.77 -14.82 -6.65
N GLY A 357 14.64 -13.92 -6.18
CA GLY A 357 14.84 -12.60 -6.78
C GLY A 357 13.68 -11.62 -6.59
N GLY A 358 12.76 -11.90 -5.66
CA GLY A 358 11.56 -11.10 -5.45
C GLY A 358 10.50 -11.28 -6.55
N ARG A 359 10.57 -12.31 -7.36
CA ARG A 359 9.68 -12.53 -8.51
C ARG A 359 8.37 -13.19 -8.09
N ALA A 360 7.28 -12.76 -8.72
CA ALA A 360 5.99 -13.40 -8.59
C ALA A 360 5.17 -13.26 -9.88
N PRO A 361 4.48 -14.32 -10.33
CA PRO A 361 3.65 -14.25 -11.52
C PRO A 361 2.45 -13.33 -11.30
N ALA A 362 1.97 -12.71 -12.38
CA ALA A 362 0.69 -12.01 -12.38
C ALA A 362 -0.45 -12.99 -12.06
N LEU A 363 -1.44 -12.54 -11.28
CA LEU A 363 -2.63 -13.31 -10.97
C LEU A 363 -3.59 -13.29 -12.18
N ARG A 364 -4.25 -14.41 -12.45
CA ARG A 364 -5.11 -14.59 -13.62
C ARG A 364 -6.49 -15.15 -13.28
N GLY A 365 -6.71 -15.57 -12.03
CA GLY A 365 -8.02 -16.06 -11.57
C GLY A 365 -9.07 -14.94 -11.54
N PRO A 366 -10.37 -15.29 -11.52
CA PRO A 366 -11.45 -14.34 -11.31
C PRO A 366 -11.26 -13.56 -10.01
N GLY A 367 -11.76 -12.32 -9.99
CA GLY A 367 -11.63 -11.45 -8.82
C GLY A 367 -10.17 -11.14 -8.48
N LEU A 368 -9.86 -11.17 -7.20
CA LEU A 368 -8.49 -11.07 -6.67
C LEU A 368 -7.69 -12.38 -6.84
N GLY A 369 -8.35 -13.48 -7.21
CA GLY A 369 -7.70 -14.78 -7.41
C GLY A 369 -7.16 -15.39 -6.12
N VAL A 370 -7.75 -15.05 -4.97
CA VAL A 370 -7.45 -15.61 -3.65
C VAL A 370 -8.73 -15.99 -2.92
N THR A 371 -8.62 -16.97 -2.03
CA THR A 371 -9.73 -17.50 -1.24
C THR A 371 -9.42 -17.34 0.24
N VAL A 372 -10.26 -16.61 0.96
CA VAL A 372 -10.12 -16.43 2.42
C VAL A 372 -10.32 -17.78 3.12
N ASN A 373 -9.41 -18.10 4.03
CA ASN A 373 -9.51 -19.30 4.86
C ASN A 373 -10.46 -19.02 6.05
N PRO A 374 -11.67 -19.62 6.07
CA PRO A 374 -12.68 -19.29 7.07
C PRO A 374 -12.27 -19.73 8.48
N GLN A 375 -11.42 -20.75 8.62
CA GLN A 375 -10.94 -21.16 9.94
C GLN A 375 -9.97 -20.13 10.50
N VAL A 376 -8.99 -19.71 9.70
CA VAL A 376 -8.03 -18.69 10.12
C VAL A 376 -8.74 -17.37 10.40
N LEU A 377 -9.73 -16.98 9.57
CA LEU A 377 -10.52 -15.78 9.80
C LEU A 377 -11.20 -15.80 11.17
N ARG A 378 -11.86 -16.91 11.53
CA ARG A 378 -12.50 -17.06 12.88
C ARG A 378 -11.46 -17.00 14.01
N ASP A 379 -10.28 -17.60 13.82
CA ASP A 379 -9.24 -17.63 14.86
C ASP A 379 -8.63 -16.26 15.13
N VAL A 380 -8.63 -15.34 14.15
CA VAL A 380 -8.02 -14.01 14.25
C VAL A 380 -9.03 -12.87 14.37
N ALA A 381 -10.32 -13.14 14.21
CA ALA A 381 -11.38 -12.15 14.29
C ALA A 381 -11.59 -11.66 15.74
N ILE A 382 -11.60 -10.34 15.91
CA ILE A 382 -11.92 -9.67 17.19
C ILE A 382 -13.37 -9.20 17.18
N ARG A 383 -13.84 -8.72 16.03
CA ARG A 383 -15.21 -8.19 15.86
C ARG A 383 -15.70 -8.53 14.46
N GLU A 384 -16.98 -8.85 14.38
CA GLU A 384 -17.72 -9.02 13.13
C GLU A 384 -18.99 -8.18 13.20
N GLN A 385 -19.37 -7.56 12.10
CA GLN A 385 -20.62 -6.82 11.99
C GLN A 385 -21.13 -6.82 10.56
N THR A 386 -22.41 -7.21 10.39
CA THR A 386 -23.07 -7.22 9.08
C THR A 386 -23.93 -5.98 8.92
N PHE A 387 -23.88 -5.43 7.71
CA PHE A 387 -24.63 -4.24 7.29
C PHE A 387 -25.45 -4.61 6.04
N PRO A 388 -26.80 -4.54 6.09
CA PRO A 388 -27.63 -4.70 4.90
C PRO A 388 -27.42 -3.52 3.95
N VAL A 389 -27.51 -3.78 2.63
CA VAL A 389 -27.44 -2.74 1.58
C VAL A 389 -28.76 -2.66 0.83
N SER A 390 -29.42 -3.83 0.59
CA SER A 390 -30.72 -3.88 -0.11
C SER A 390 -31.50 -5.14 0.30
#